data_80c039ed08e90ba3785e105fe67a740d
#
_entry.id   80c039ed08e90ba3785e105fe67a740d
#
_cell.length_a   1.000
_cell.length_b   1.000
_cell.length_c   1.000
_cell.angle_alpha   90.00
_cell.angle_beta   90.00
_cell.angle_gamma   90.00
#
_symmetry.space_group_name_H-M   'P 1'
#
loop_
_entity.id
_entity.type
_entity.pdbx_description
1 polymer ?
#
loop_
_entity_poly.entity_id
_entity_poly.type
_entity_poly.pdbx_seq_one_letter_code
_entity_poly.pdbx_strand_id
1 'polypeptide(L)'
;MKTILTATAFALAIPAGAALADEKCNVPTENMQSWEALIQVTDEFGWSISKMELDDGCYELNVIDQGGNTLKMTVDPGTLEVIDGKVKRWSDGTKPAKRN
;
A
#
# COMPACT_ATOMS: atom_id res chain seq x y z
N MET A 1 3.47 34.12 23.44
CA MET A 1 3.73 34.06 23.37
C MET A 1 4.39 33.36 22.83
N LYS A 2 4.75 33.23 22.36
CA LYS A 2 5.42 32.62 22.06
C LYS A 2 5.15 31.47 21.48
N THR A 3 4.57 30.95 21.59
CA THR A 3 4.14 29.81 21.16
C THR A 3 3.93 29.71 19.78
N ILE A 4 3.52 30.61 19.25
CA ILE A 4 3.26 30.66 17.97
C ILE A 4 4.25 30.13 17.12
N LEU A 5 5.38 30.37 17.46
CA LEU A 5 6.41 29.97 16.71
C LEU A 5 6.38 28.58 16.36
N THR A 6 5.92 27.83 17.22
CA THR A 6 5.91 26.47 16.99
C THR A 6 5.13 26.13 15.81
N ALA A 7 4.10 26.77 15.61
CA ALA A 7 3.25 26.47 14.54
C ALA A 7 4.02 26.57 13.26
N THR A 8 4.87 27.48 13.26
CA THR A 8 5.63 27.68 12.10
C THR A 8 6.39 26.49 11.74
N ALA A 9 6.85 25.83 12.71
CA ALA A 9 7.66 24.70 12.46
C ALA A 9 6.93 23.71 11.62
N PHE A 10 5.66 23.61 11.75
CA PHE A 10 4.92 22.72 11.00
C PHE A 10 4.98 23.09 9.58
N ALA A 11 4.76 24.29 9.30
CA ALA A 11 4.73 24.74 7.95
C ALA A 11 5.95 24.27 7.22
N LEU A 12 7.01 24.23 7.91
CA LEU A 12 8.22 23.87 7.26
C LEU A 12 8.21 22.46 6.78
N ALA A 13 7.48 21.65 7.41
CA ALA A 13 7.46 20.27 7.03
C ALA A 13 6.72 20.08 5.73
N ILE A 14 5.86 20.99 5.42
CA ILE A 14 5.08 20.85 4.23
C ILE A 14 5.87 20.69 2.96
N PRO A 15 6.87 21.48 2.75
CA PRO A 15 7.64 21.36 1.53
C PRO A 15 8.23 19.96 1.40
N ALA A 16 8.64 19.42 2.51
CA ALA A 16 9.22 18.11 2.45
C ALA A 16 8.15 17.13 2.03
N GLY A 17 6.97 17.31 2.51
CA GLY A 17 5.90 16.44 2.12
C GLY A 17 5.61 16.56 0.64
N ALA A 18 5.70 17.74 0.14
CA ALA A 18 5.45 17.94 -1.25
C ALA A 18 6.50 17.22 -2.10
N ALA A 19 7.71 17.21 -1.63
CA ALA A 19 8.77 16.57 -2.37
C ALA A 19 8.52 15.07 -2.47
N LEU A 20 7.77 14.52 -1.54
CA LEU A 20 7.51 13.10 -1.55
C LEU A 20 6.18 12.78 -2.19
N ALA A 21 5.56 13.75 -2.78
CA ALA A 21 4.23 13.56 -3.34
C ALA A 21 4.20 12.54 -4.47
N ASP A 22 5.33 12.26 -5.09
CA ASP A 22 5.36 11.31 -6.16
C ASP A 22 5.17 9.88 -5.68
N GLU A 23 5.36 9.63 -4.42
CA GLU A 23 5.21 8.29 -3.90
C GLU A 23 3.86 8.13 -3.23
N LYS A 24 3.21 7.02 -3.49
CA LYS A 24 1.93 6.75 -2.88
C LYS A 24 2.07 6.55 -1.38
N CYS A 25 3.12 5.86 -0.96
CA CYS A 25 3.36 5.61 0.45
C CYS A 25 4.66 6.26 0.86
N ASN A 26 4.69 6.72 2.08
CA ASN A 26 5.81 7.51 2.54
C ASN A 26 6.18 7.10 3.95
N VAL A 27 6.52 5.85 4.12
CA VAL A 27 6.83 5.29 5.42
C VAL A 27 8.33 5.11 5.56
N PRO A 28 8.93 5.64 6.63
CA PRO A 28 10.35 5.43 6.84
C PRO A 28 10.65 3.94 6.96
N THR A 29 11.79 3.52 6.48
CA THR A 29 12.16 2.12 6.47
C THR A 29 12.04 1.48 7.83
N GLU A 30 12.45 2.17 8.87
CA GLU A 30 12.40 1.61 10.21
C GLU A 30 10.98 1.42 10.73
N ASN A 31 10.01 2.02 10.07
CA ASN A 31 8.61 1.88 10.46
C ASN A 31 7.84 0.92 9.55
N MET A 32 8.52 0.33 8.60
CA MET A 32 7.85 -0.59 7.69
C MET A 32 7.71 -1.94 8.35
N GLN A 33 6.56 -2.55 8.16
CA GLN A 33 6.32 -3.88 8.69
C GLN A 33 6.99 -4.91 7.80
N SER A 34 7.29 -6.07 8.37
CA SER A 34 8.01 -7.10 7.63
C SER A 34 7.12 -7.79 6.60
N TRP A 35 7.76 -8.45 5.66
CA TRP A 35 7.04 -9.26 4.69
C TRP A 35 6.27 -10.36 5.40
N GLU A 36 6.83 -10.90 6.48
CA GLU A 36 6.18 -11.96 7.24
C GLU A 36 4.87 -11.46 7.85
N ALA A 37 4.86 -10.23 8.35
CA ALA A 37 3.64 -9.67 8.90
C ALA A 37 2.58 -9.55 7.82
N LEU A 38 3.00 -9.15 6.62
CA LEU A 38 2.10 -9.00 5.51
C LEU A 38 1.52 -10.36 5.09
N ILE A 39 2.37 -11.37 5.03
CA ILE A 39 1.94 -12.70 4.68
C ILE A 39 0.91 -13.20 5.70
N GLN A 40 1.15 -12.93 6.97
CA GLN A 40 0.25 -13.36 8.01
C GLN A 40 -1.13 -12.71 7.85
N VAL A 41 -1.16 -11.43 7.54
CA VAL A 41 -2.42 -10.74 7.35
C VAL A 41 -3.18 -11.31 6.16
N THR A 42 -2.50 -11.57 5.05
CA THR A 42 -3.18 -12.12 3.88
C THR A 42 -3.67 -13.54 4.15
N ASP A 43 -2.92 -14.28 4.95
CA ASP A 43 -3.33 -15.63 5.32
C ASP A 43 -4.63 -15.59 6.10
N GLU A 44 -4.79 -14.60 6.96
CA GLU A 44 -5.99 -14.45 7.75
C GLU A 44 -7.22 -14.19 6.88
N PHE A 45 -7.02 -13.59 5.72
CA PHE A 45 -8.11 -13.37 4.80
C PHE A 45 -8.35 -14.59 3.90
N GLY A 46 -7.51 -15.58 3.98
CA GLY A 46 -7.63 -16.73 3.11
C GLY A 46 -7.07 -16.48 1.71
N TRP A 47 -6.20 -15.53 1.58
CA TRP A 47 -5.60 -15.19 0.28
C TRP A 47 -4.22 -15.80 0.16
N SER A 48 -3.84 -16.15 -1.06
CA SER A 48 -2.50 -16.64 -1.34
C SER A 48 -1.74 -15.57 -2.10
N ILE A 49 -0.52 -15.29 -1.68
CA ILE A 49 0.29 -14.28 -2.36
C ILE A 49 1.08 -14.96 -3.46
N SER A 50 0.97 -14.43 -4.68
CA SER A 50 1.76 -14.93 -5.78
C SER A 50 2.94 -14.02 -6.12
N LYS A 51 2.91 -12.77 -5.65
CA LYS A 51 4.00 -11.84 -5.91
C LYS A 51 3.95 -10.72 -4.89
N MET A 52 5.12 -10.30 -4.42
CA MET A 52 5.24 -9.17 -3.51
C MET A 52 6.39 -8.30 -3.98
N GLU A 53 6.22 -7.00 -3.93
CA GLU A 53 7.32 -6.10 -4.25
C GLU A 53 7.07 -4.75 -3.60
N LEU A 54 8.10 -3.93 -3.55
CA LEU A 54 8.02 -2.59 -3.04
C LEU A 54 8.02 -1.66 -4.25
N ASP A 55 6.99 -0.84 -4.37
CA ASP A 55 6.86 0.05 -5.50
C ASP A 55 6.26 1.37 -5.04
N ASP A 56 6.88 2.48 -5.42
CA ASP A 56 6.42 3.82 -5.02
C ASP A 56 6.23 3.91 -3.51
N GLY A 57 7.11 3.28 -2.77
CA GLY A 57 7.06 3.34 -1.31
C GLY A 57 6.00 2.44 -0.69
N CYS A 58 5.21 1.76 -1.48
CA CYS A 58 4.14 0.89 -0.99
C CYS A 58 4.48 -0.56 -1.25
N TYR A 59 3.88 -1.44 -0.47
CA TYR A 59 3.95 -2.87 -0.79
C TYR A 59 2.91 -3.15 -1.86
N GLU A 60 3.31 -3.82 -2.92
CA GLU A 60 2.37 -4.24 -3.96
C GLU A 60 2.32 -5.75 -3.99
N LEU A 61 1.12 -6.29 -4.00
CA LEU A 61 0.91 -7.71 -3.97
C LEU A 61 0.03 -8.16 -5.11
N ASN A 62 0.34 -9.33 -5.63
CA ASN A 62 -0.65 -10.04 -6.43
C ASN A 62 -1.10 -11.18 -5.54
N VAL A 63 -2.39 -11.28 -5.29
CA VAL A 63 -2.94 -12.32 -4.44
C VAL A 63 -4.05 -13.06 -5.17
N ILE A 64 -4.28 -14.28 -4.74
CA ILE A 64 -5.38 -15.09 -5.25
C ILE A 64 -6.33 -15.24 -4.08
N ASP A 65 -7.57 -14.81 -4.25
CA ASP A 65 -8.53 -14.85 -3.16
C ASP A 65 -9.20 -16.22 -3.10
N GLN A 66 -10.12 -16.38 -2.17
CA GLN A 66 -10.78 -17.66 -1.96
C GLN A 66 -11.60 -18.10 -3.15
N GLY A 67 -12.04 -17.16 -3.95
CA GLY A 67 -12.80 -17.48 -5.14
C GLY A 67 -11.95 -17.80 -6.36
N GLY A 68 -10.64 -17.71 -6.22
CA GLY A 68 -9.75 -17.97 -7.34
C GLY A 68 -9.45 -16.76 -8.21
N ASN A 69 -9.88 -15.59 -7.80
CA ASN A 69 -9.64 -14.37 -8.56
C ASN A 69 -8.27 -13.81 -8.22
N THR A 70 -7.58 -13.27 -9.22
CA THR A 70 -6.28 -12.65 -9.00
C THR A 70 -6.46 -11.16 -8.81
N LEU A 71 -5.96 -10.64 -7.70
CA LEU A 71 -6.11 -9.24 -7.36
C LEU A 71 -4.75 -8.59 -7.24
N LYS A 72 -4.68 -7.32 -7.58
CA LYS A 72 -3.48 -6.54 -7.33
C LYS A 72 -3.83 -5.57 -6.22
N MET A 73 -3.05 -5.60 -5.16
CA MET A 73 -3.31 -4.80 -3.97
C MET A 73 -2.14 -3.90 -3.68
N THR A 74 -2.41 -2.68 -3.27
CA THR A 74 -1.40 -1.75 -2.81
C THR A 74 -1.63 -1.55 -1.32
N VAL A 75 -0.60 -1.75 -0.53
CA VAL A 75 -0.71 -1.76 0.92
C VAL A 75 0.28 -0.80 1.53
N ASP A 76 -0.17 -0.07 2.53
CA ASP A 76 0.68 0.84 3.27
C ASP A 76 1.66 0.02 4.12
N PRO A 77 2.97 0.17 3.95
CA PRO A 77 3.91 -0.66 4.68
C PRO A 77 3.91 -0.43 6.18
N GLY A 78 3.47 0.73 6.62
CA GLY A 78 3.49 1.05 8.04
C GLY A 78 2.33 0.46 8.80
N THR A 79 1.15 0.43 8.18
CA THR A 79 -0.05 -0.03 8.85
C THR A 79 -0.59 -1.33 8.30
N LEU A 80 -0.13 -1.71 7.11
CA LEU A 80 -0.61 -2.87 6.36
C LEU A 80 -2.07 -2.71 5.93
N GLU A 81 -2.50 -1.46 5.82
CA GLU A 81 -3.83 -1.17 5.32
C GLU A 81 -3.83 -1.22 3.80
N VAL A 82 -4.87 -1.78 3.22
CA VAL A 82 -5.00 -1.79 1.77
C VAL A 82 -5.49 -0.43 1.34
N ILE A 83 -4.71 0.25 0.52
CA ILE A 83 -5.08 1.58 0.07
C ILE A 83 -5.56 1.59 -1.37
N ASP A 84 -5.39 0.51 -2.07
CA ASP A 84 -5.89 0.40 -3.43
C ASP A 84 -5.92 -1.07 -3.81
N GLY A 85 -6.87 -1.44 -4.63
CA GLY A 85 -6.96 -2.82 -5.08
C GLY A 85 -7.76 -2.92 -6.35
N LYS A 86 -7.45 -3.91 -7.18
CA LYS A 86 -8.20 -4.13 -8.38
C LYS A 86 -8.08 -5.58 -8.81
N VAL A 87 -9.04 -6.04 -9.58
CA VAL A 87 -9.02 -7.39 -10.10
C VAL A 87 -8.16 -7.41 -11.34
N LYS A 88 -7.21 -8.33 -11.39
CA LYS A 88 -6.38 -8.52 -12.57
C LYS A 88 -6.98 -9.59 -13.44
N ARG A 89 -7.58 -10.59 -12.85
CA ARG A 89 -8.15 -11.71 -13.59
C ARG A 89 -9.20 -12.39 -12.73
N TRP A 90 -10.34 -12.68 -13.33
CA TRP A 90 -11.38 -13.42 -12.64
C TRP A 90 -11.05 -14.90 -12.63
N SER A 91 -11.67 -15.65 -11.77
CA SER A 91 -11.38 -17.06 -11.60
C SER A 91 -11.61 -17.88 -12.87
N ASP A 92 -12.45 -17.41 -13.78
CA ASP A 92 -12.69 -18.10 -15.03
C ASP A 92 -11.65 -17.76 -16.09
N GLY A 93 -10.65 -16.97 -15.75
CA GLY A 93 -9.58 -16.60 -16.67
C GLY A 93 -9.81 -15.32 -17.44
N THR A 94 -10.99 -14.73 -17.32
CA THR A 94 -11.25 -13.49 -18.04
C THR A 94 -10.69 -12.31 -17.27
N LYS A 95 -10.46 -11.23 -17.97
CA LYS A 95 -9.96 -10.00 -17.37
C LYS A 95 -11.08 -9.01 -17.21
N PRO A 96 -11.00 -8.11 -16.23
CA PRO A 96 -12.03 -7.10 -16.08
C PRO A 96 -12.04 -6.17 -17.28
N ALA A 97 -13.20 -5.61 -17.54
CA ALA A 97 -13.34 -4.68 -18.64
C ALA A 97 -12.47 -3.46 -18.40
N LYS A 98 -11.88 -2.95 -19.47
CA LYS A 98 -11.06 -1.79 -19.34
C LYS A 98 -11.93 -0.59 -19.11
N ARG A 99 -11.49 0.30 -18.23
CA ARG A 99 -12.23 1.50 -17.96
C ARG A 99 -11.58 2.66 -18.63
N ASN A 100 -12.35 3.59 -19.05
CA ASN A 100 -11.77 4.76 -19.69
C ASN A 100 -11.90 5.98 -18.87
#